data_49e9ef83faaedb1ba416e5c4b0fcf80a
#
_entry.id   49e9ef83faaedb1ba416e5c4b0fcf80a
#
_cell.length_a   1.000
_cell.length_b   1.000
_cell.length_c   1.000
_cell.angle_alpha   90.00
_cell.angle_beta   90.00
_cell.angle_gamma   90.00
#
_symmetry.space_group_name_H-M   'P 1'
#
loop_
_entity.id
_entity.type
_entity.pdbx_description
1 polymer ?
#
loop_
_entity_poly.entity_id
_entity_poly.type
_entity_poly.pdbx_seq_one_letter_code
_entity_poly.pdbx_strand_id
1 'polypeptide(L)'
;AWLAPSLGEVDPARLVVASGAQTALSALLDHLTAPGDVILAEAFAYPGLLATAARRGVKVVGCPLDDQGLEPEALARLIAEHRPRLLCCTPTFQNPTAATMGLARREAVVAVARAAGVTIVEDDAYGLLPERPLPALASLWPEGVFHVATTAKTLSPGLRVAYVAAPPGRAEGFASALHAIAQMPPPLMAAVTTSWIREGVAARVLAGVREEAIARRALAVEPLPTAIGGAESLHVWLPGAKIDAAAKERGLALVGAEAFRAPGVSGEGLRISLGAAAKRQTLARALQALRTLISP
;
A
#
# COMPACT_ATOMS: atom_id res chain seq x y z
N ALA A 1 -2.80 9.23 -18.23
CA ALA A 1 -4.19 8.77 -18.35
C ALA A 1 -4.58 7.74 -17.28
N TRP A 2 -3.84 6.58 -17.12
CA TRP A 2 -4.23 5.52 -16.17
C TRP A 2 -4.28 6.00 -14.71
N LEU A 3 -3.35 6.87 -14.30
CA LEU A 3 -3.24 7.39 -12.94
C LEU A 3 -4.05 8.67 -12.71
N ALA A 4 -4.64 9.25 -13.75
CA ALA A 4 -5.35 10.53 -13.67
C ALA A 4 -6.49 10.57 -12.63
N PRO A 5 -7.24 9.47 -12.34
CA PRO A 5 -8.29 9.51 -11.33
C PRO A 5 -7.83 9.89 -9.93
N SER A 6 -6.57 9.61 -9.56
CA SER A 6 -6.01 9.94 -8.24
C SER A 6 -4.96 11.05 -8.29
N LEU A 7 -4.18 11.13 -9.40
CA LEU A 7 -3.06 12.08 -9.54
C LEU A 7 -3.39 13.33 -10.34
N GLY A 8 -4.50 13.34 -11.12
CA GLY A 8 -4.71 14.36 -12.13
C GLY A 8 -3.74 14.23 -13.31
N GLU A 9 -3.45 15.32 -13.99
CA GLU A 9 -2.46 15.35 -15.07
C GLU A 9 -1.04 15.36 -14.47
N VAL A 10 -0.22 14.45 -14.97
CA VAL A 10 1.20 14.34 -14.58
C VAL A 10 2.06 14.50 -15.82
N ASP A 11 3.07 15.37 -15.73
CA ASP A 11 4.09 15.51 -16.78
C ASP A 11 4.75 14.13 -17.00
N PRO A 12 4.75 13.61 -18.24
CA PRO A 12 5.41 12.34 -18.58
C PRO A 12 6.89 12.28 -18.16
N ALA A 13 7.60 13.40 -18.15
CA ALA A 13 8.99 13.48 -17.70
C ALA A 13 9.19 13.14 -16.20
N ARG A 14 8.11 13.17 -15.41
CA ARG A 14 8.11 12.78 -14.01
C ARG A 14 7.80 11.30 -13.78
N LEU A 15 7.41 10.57 -14.82
CA LEU A 15 6.97 9.18 -14.71
C LEU A 15 8.11 8.22 -15.02
N VAL A 16 8.38 7.33 -14.08
CA VAL A 16 9.34 6.22 -14.23
C VAL A 16 8.59 4.90 -14.11
N VAL A 17 8.84 3.98 -15.06
CA VAL A 17 8.24 2.63 -15.03
C VAL A 17 9.18 1.67 -14.31
N ALA A 18 8.64 0.87 -13.40
CA ALA A 18 9.40 -0.08 -12.58
C ALA A 18 8.86 -1.52 -12.71
N SER A 19 9.69 -2.50 -12.33
CA SER A 19 9.35 -3.94 -12.33
C SER A 19 8.47 -4.34 -11.13
N GLY A 20 7.41 -3.56 -10.88
CA GLY A 20 6.50 -3.71 -9.75
C GLY A 20 6.86 -2.82 -8.56
N ALA A 21 5.88 -2.62 -7.65
CA ALA A 21 6.01 -1.69 -6.52
C ALA A 21 7.15 -2.04 -5.56
N GLN A 22 7.42 -3.33 -5.29
CA GLN A 22 8.51 -3.74 -4.41
C GLN A 22 9.87 -3.27 -4.92
N THR A 23 10.12 -3.38 -6.23
CA THR A 23 11.35 -2.90 -6.86
C THR A 23 11.43 -1.37 -6.81
N ALA A 24 10.30 -0.69 -7.05
CA ALA A 24 10.22 0.78 -6.93
C ALA A 24 10.53 1.25 -5.50
N LEU A 25 9.92 0.65 -4.49
CA LEU A 25 10.16 0.97 -3.08
C LEU A 25 11.62 0.71 -2.68
N SER A 26 12.20 -0.41 -3.14
CA SER A 26 13.60 -0.72 -2.88
C SER A 26 14.54 0.33 -3.50
N ALA A 27 14.26 0.74 -4.74
CA ALA A 27 15.05 1.77 -5.41
C ALA A 27 14.86 3.17 -4.79
N LEU A 28 13.64 3.49 -4.30
CA LEU A 28 13.38 4.73 -3.58
C LEU A 28 14.15 4.79 -2.25
N LEU A 29 14.15 3.71 -1.48
CA LEU A 29 14.96 3.63 -0.25
C LEU A 29 16.45 3.75 -0.56
N ASP A 30 16.92 3.13 -1.65
CA ASP A 30 18.30 3.24 -2.11
C ASP A 30 18.69 4.68 -2.47
N HIS A 31 17.81 5.35 -3.20
CA HIS A 31 18.01 6.71 -3.68
C HIS A 31 17.93 7.78 -2.57
N LEU A 32 17.05 7.56 -1.59
CA LEU A 32 16.66 8.60 -0.62
C LEU A 32 17.30 8.42 0.76
N THR A 33 17.93 7.28 1.03
CA THR A 33 18.47 6.96 2.36
C THR A 33 19.85 6.34 2.30
N ALA A 34 20.60 6.49 3.39
CA ALA A 34 21.86 5.81 3.66
C ALA A 34 21.70 4.86 4.89
N PRO A 35 22.62 3.87 5.06
CA PRO A 35 22.66 3.07 6.29
C PRO A 35 22.76 3.95 7.54
N GLY A 36 21.93 3.66 8.53
CA GLY A 36 21.83 4.44 9.78
C GLY A 36 20.76 5.53 9.77
N ASP A 37 20.27 5.95 8.59
CA ASP A 37 19.16 6.90 8.48
C ASP A 37 17.88 6.34 9.14
N VAL A 38 17.02 7.28 9.56
CA VAL A 38 15.69 6.97 10.10
C VAL A 38 14.64 7.31 9.07
N ILE A 39 13.67 6.42 8.90
CA ILE A 39 12.42 6.68 8.17
C ILE A 39 11.22 6.48 9.09
N LEU A 40 10.16 7.23 8.85
CA LEU A 40 8.87 6.94 9.44
C LEU A 40 8.07 6.02 8.49
N ALA A 41 7.36 5.09 9.08
CA ALA A 41 6.33 4.32 8.40
C ALA A 41 5.12 4.18 9.33
N GLU A 42 4.04 3.68 8.82
CA GLU A 42 2.89 3.30 9.65
C GLU A 42 3.30 2.25 10.69
N ALA A 43 2.69 2.27 11.89
CA ALA A 43 2.97 1.32 12.97
C ALA A 43 2.84 -0.15 12.52
N PHE A 44 1.85 -0.41 11.67
CA PHE A 44 1.75 -1.63 10.88
C PHE A 44 1.98 -1.26 9.42
N ALA A 45 3.05 -1.74 8.83
CA ALA A 45 3.47 -1.37 7.47
C ALA A 45 3.65 -2.60 6.58
N TYR A 46 3.74 -2.36 5.29
CA TYR A 46 3.99 -3.42 4.32
C TYR A 46 5.27 -4.20 4.64
N PRO A 47 5.23 -5.55 4.80
CA PRO A 47 6.40 -6.34 5.19
C PRO A 47 7.58 -6.20 4.24
N GLY A 48 7.31 -5.97 2.93
CA GLY A 48 8.34 -5.75 1.94
C GLY A 48 9.12 -4.44 2.16
N LEU A 49 8.47 -3.38 2.65
CA LEU A 49 9.12 -2.14 3.06
C LEU A 49 10.02 -2.38 4.27
N LEU A 50 9.48 -3.03 5.32
CA LEU A 50 10.22 -3.32 6.55
C LEU A 50 11.46 -4.18 6.28
N ALA A 51 11.31 -5.23 5.49
CA ALA A 51 12.42 -6.11 5.11
C ALA A 51 13.49 -5.38 4.28
N THR A 52 13.07 -4.50 3.37
CA THR A 52 14.01 -3.71 2.55
C THR A 52 14.79 -2.73 3.42
N ALA A 53 14.11 -1.99 4.30
CA ALA A 53 14.76 -1.05 5.24
C ALA A 53 15.78 -1.76 6.14
N ALA A 54 15.39 -2.91 6.73
CA ALA A 54 16.27 -3.71 7.57
C ALA A 54 17.53 -4.19 6.82
N ARG A 55 17.37 -4.69 5.59
CA ARG A 55 18.54 -5.13 4.75
C ARG A 55 19.49 -3.98 4.40
N ARG A 56 18.99 -2.76 4.34
CA ARG A 56 19.78 -1.57 4.04
C ARG A 56 20.37 -0.90 5.27
N GLY A 57 20.09 -1.41 6.47
CA GLY A 57 20.49 -0.77 7.73
C GLY A 57 19.77 0.57 8.00
N VAL A 58 18.58 0.77 7.39
CA VAL A 58 17.72 1.92 7.62
C VAL A 58 16.80 1.62 8.80
N LYS A 59 16.73 2.54 9.76
CA LYS A 59 15.88 2.40 10.95
C LYS A 59 14.46 2.82 10.62
N VAL A 60 13.48 1.97 10.95
CA VAL A 60 12.06 2.28 10.80
C VAL A 60 11.48 2.63 12.15
N VAL A 61 10.82 3.78 12.26
CA VAL A 61 10.02 4.19 13.41
C VAL A 61 8.55 4.17 13.01
N GLY A 62 7.74 3.42 13.76
CA GLY A 62 6.32 3.24 13.50
C GLY A 62 5.48 4.42 14.00
N CYS A 63 4.75 5.07 13.11
CA CYS A 63 3.79 6.11 13.44
C CYS A 63 2.43 5.49 13.78
N PRO A 64 1.78 5.87 14.89
CA PRO A 64 0.46 5.41 15.26
C PRO A 64 -0.59 5.56 14.16
N LEU A 65 -1.54 4.65 14.16
CA LEU A 65 -2.67 4.58 13.24
C LEU A 65 -3.99 4.57 14.02
N ASP A 66 -4.99 5.23 13.49
CA ASP A 66 -6.39 5.06 13.85
C ASP A 66 -7.19 4.41 12.69
N ASP A 67 -8.51 4.49 12.74
CA ASP A 67 -9.41 3.97 11.70
C ASP A 67 -9.32 4.72 10.36
N GLN A 68 -8.71 5.91 10.37
CA GLN A 68 -8.43 6.73 9.19
C GLN A 68 -6.94 6.70 8.75
N GLY A 69 -6.12 5.82 9.30
CA GLY A 69 -4.69 5.70 8.98
C GLY A 69 -3.79 6.55 9.88
N LEU A 70 -2.70 7.11 9.36
CA LEU A 70 -1.71 7.88 10.13
C LEU A 70 -2.33 9.02 10.93
N GLU A 71 -1.92 9.13 12.20
CA GLU A 71 -2.28 10.24 13.08
C GLU A 71 -1.34 11.44 12.87
N PRO A 72 -1.83 12.61 12.39
CA PRO A 72 -0.99 13.76 12.05
C PRO A 72 -0.23 14.34 13.26
N GLU A 73 -0.85 14.36 14.44
CA GLU A 73 -0.23 14.85 15.67
C GLU A 73 0.92 13.95 16.12
N ALA A 74 0.74 12.62 16.01
CA ALA A 74 1.80 11.67 16.28
C ALA A 74 2.92 11.79 15.24
N LEU A 75 2.58 11.97 13.97
CA LEU A 75 3.53 12.21 12.89
C LEU A 75 4.39 13.45 13.18
N ALA A 76 3.79 14.57 13.58
CA ALA A 76 4.52 15.80 13.89
C ALA A 76 5.51 15.60 15.05
N ARG A 77 5.09 14.91 16.13
CA ARG A 77 5.98 14.58 17.27
C ARG A 77 7.16 13.72 16.84
N LEU A 78 6.90 12.64 16.08
CA LEU A 78 7.95 11.72 15.64
C LEU A 78 8.93 12.37 14.66
N ILE A 79 8.47 13.29 13.81
CA ILE A 79 9.35 14.07 12.93
C ILE A 79 10.29 14.94 13.77
N ALA A 80 9.78 15.64 14.77
CA ALA A 80 10.58 16.49 15.64
C ALA A 80 11.62 15.68 16.44
N GLU A 81 11.23 14.50 16.93
CA GLU A 81 12.07 13.64 17.75
C GLU A 81 13.14 12.92 16.93
N HIS A 82 12.79 12.34 15.80
CA HIS A 82 13.67 11.44 15.07
C HIS A 82 14.33 12.05 13.83
N ARG A 83 13.86 13.21 13.34
CA ARG A 83 14.37 13.90 12.14
C ARG A 83 14.52 12.94 10.96
N PRO A 84 13.43 12.27 10.53
CA PRO A 84 13.48 11.22 9.53
C PRO A 84 13.84 11.78 8.15
N ARG A 85 14.43 10.94 7.31
CA ARG A 85 14.73 11.28 5.91
C ARG A 85 13.47 11.31 5.06
N LEU A 86 12.52 10.41 5.35
CA LEU A 86 11.25 10.32 4.62
C LEU A 86 10.16 9.66 5.47
N LEU A 87 8.92 9.81 5.02
CA LEU A 87 7.74 9.09 5.47
C LEU A 87 7.31 8.12 4.36
N CYS A 88 7.12 6.82 4.70
CA CYS A 88 6.43 5.87 3.83
C CYS A 88 5.02 5.62 4.37
N CYS A 89 3.99 5.74 3.53
CA CYS A 89 2.61 5.45 3.94
C CYS A 89 1.73 4.93 2.80
N THR A 90 0.65 4.25 3.15
CA THR A 90 -0.34 3.67 2.26
C THR A 90 -1.71 4.29 2.53
N PRO A 91 -2.09 5.40 1.85
CA PRO A 91 -3.30 6.16 2.18
C PRO A 91 -4.62 5.48 1.85
N THR A 92 -4.62 4.53 0.92
CA THR A 92 -5.83 3.83 0.46
C THR A 92 -5.74 2.34 0.76
N PHE A 93 -6.73 1.80 1.48
CA PHE A 93 -6.77 0.39 1.89
C PHE A 93 -5.44 -0.07 2.48
N GLN A 94 -4.98 0.67 3.50
CA GLN A 94 -3.71 0.47 4.19
C GLN A 94 -3.42 -1.02 4.43
N ASN A 95 -2.20 -1.43 4.21
CA ASN A 95 -1.78 -2.81 4.40
C ASN A 95 -0.97 -2.96 5.70
N PRO A 96 -1.55 -3.55 6.77
CA PRO A 96 -2.66 -4.54 6.76
C PRO A 96 -4.04 -4.03 7.18
N THR A 97 -4.16 -2.82 7.75
CA THR A 97 -5.35 -2.38 8.49
C THR A 97 -6.59 -2.12 7.63
N ALA A 98 -6.43 -2.05 6.32
CA ALA A 98 -7.47 -1.69 5.35
C ALA A 98 -8.11 -0.31 5.59
N ALA A 99 -7.56 0.52 6.46
CA ALA A 99 -7.96 1.90 6.68
C ALA A 99 -7.76 2.73 5.40
N THR A 100 -8.58 3.75 5.22
CA THR A 100 -8.43 4.69 4.10
C THR A 100 -8.47 6.12 4.64
N MET A 101 -7.42 6.87 4.37
CA MET A 101 -7.37 8.30 4.72
C MET A 101 -8.39 9.08 3.91
N GLY A 102 -9.32 9.75 4.59
CA GLY A 102 -10.18 10.76 3.98
C GLY A 102 -9.37 11.99 3.52
N LEU A 103 -9.98 12.86 2.70
CA LEU A 103 -9.28 14.01 2.14
C LEU A 103 -8.66 14.91 3.21
N ALA A 104 -9.40 15.27 4.25
CA ALA A 104 -8.88 16.10 5.34
C ALA A 104 -7.67 15.48 6.06
N ARG A 105 -7.66 14.14 6.23
CA ARG A 105 -6.52 13.43 6.81
C ARG A 105 -5.30 13.48 5.88
N ARG A 106 -5.49 13.32 4.57
CA ARG A 106 -4.42 13.43 3.57
C ARG A 106 -3.81 14.83 3.58
N GLU A 107 -4.64 15.87 3.60
CA GLU A 107 -4.23 17.27 3.69
C GLU A 107 -3.42 17.54 4.98
N ALA A 108 -3.87 17.02 6.12
CA ALA A 108 -3.17 17.17 7.39
C ALA A 108 -1.80 16.48 7.40
N VAL A 109 -1.71 15.24 6.90
CA VAL A 109 -0.43 14.50 6.77
C VAL A 109 0.53 15.25 5.85
N VAL A 110 0.05 15.73 4.70
CA VAL A 110 0.85 16.52 3.77
C VAL A 110 1.31 17.84 4.41
N ALA A 111 0.44 18.54 5.12
CA ALA A 111 0.80 19.79 5.79
C ALA A 111 1.93 19.62 6.81
N VAL A 112 1.84 18.55 7.63
CA VAL A 112 2.88 18.22 8.62
C VAL A 112 4.21 17.89 7.94
N ALA A 113 4.20 17.02 6.93
CA ALA A 113 5.42 16.61 6.23
C ALA A 113 6.07 17.79 5.46
N ARG A 114 5.25 18.61 4.79
CA ARG A 114 5.69 19.81 4.05
C ARG A 114 6.32 20.84 4.98
N ALA A 115 5.69 21.13 6.11
CA ALA A 115 6.23 22.09 7.08
C ALA A 115 7.60 21.68 7.62
N ALA A 116 7.85 20.37 7.72
CA ALA A 116 9.11 19.81 8.19
C ALA A 116 10.12 19.49 7.06
N GLY A 117 9.75 19.66 5.80
CA GLY A 117 10.58 19.32 4.65
C GLY A 117 10.85 17.81 4.50
N VAL A 118 9.97 16.96 5.04
CA VAL A 118 10.10 15.48 5.00
C VAL A 118 9.45 14.93 3.74
N THR A 119 10.23 14.33 2.86
CA THR A 119 9.74 13.68 1.64
C THR A 119 8.77 12.53 1.98
N ILE A 120 7.69 12.41 1.23
CA ILE A 120 6.75 11.28 1.35
C ILE A 120 7.00 10.28 0.20
N VAL A 121 7.02 9.00 0.53
CA VAL A 121 6.87 7.88 -0.40
C VAL A 121 5.46 7.31 -0.18
N GLU A 122 4.56 7.61 -1.10
CA GLU A 122 3.18 7.15 -1.10
C GLU A 122 3.08 5.80 -1.82
N ASP A 123 2.89 4.71 -1.08
CA ASP A 123 2.60 3.39 -1.66
C ASP A 123 1.10 3.28 -1.97
N ASP A 124 0.72 3.68 -3.17
CA ASP A 124 -0.66 3.71 -3.62
C ASP A 124 -1.03 2.47 -4.44
N ALA A 125 -0.67 1.29 -3.91
CA ALA A 125 -0.95 0.01 -4.58
C ALA A 125 -2.45 -0.25 -4.83
N TYR A 126 -3.32 0.37 -4.05
CA TYR A 126 -4.76 0.17 -4.05
C TYR A 126 -5.55 1.41 -4.51
N GLY A 127 -4.91 2.53 -4.76
CA GLY A 127 -5.55 3.84 -4.97
C GLY A 127 -6.55 3.91 -6.11
N LEU A 128 -6.43 3.06 -7.11
CA LEU A 128 -7.38 2.97 -8.21
C LEU A 128 -8.51 1.93 -7.98
N LEU A 129 -8.51 1.18 -6.86
CA LEU A 129 -9.59 0.23 -6.57
C LEU A 129 -10.92 0.91 -6.21
N PRO A 130 -10.98 1.97 -5.38
CA PRO A 130 -12.24 2.67 -5.15
C PRO A 130 -12.85 3.14 -6.47
N GLU A 131 -14.18 3.04 -6.59
CA GLU A 131 -14.90 3.56 -7.77
C GLU A 131 -14.67 5.07 -7.92
N ARG A 132 -14.58 5.77 -6.79
CA ARG A 132 -14.26 7.20 -6.71
C ARG A 132 -12.95 7.37 -5.94
N PRO A 133 -11.80 7.30 -6.62
CA PRO A 133 -10.51 7.48 -5.98
C PRO A 133 -10.40 8.87 -5.34
N LEU A 134 -9.83 8.92 -4.14
CA LEU A 134 -9.48 10.19 -3.51
C LEU A 134 -8.18 10.74 -4.13
N PRO A 135 -7.98 12.07 -4.09
CA PRO A 135 -6.71 12.68 -4.51
C PRO A 135 -5.53 12.05 -3.78
N ALA A 136 -4.51 11.63 -4.54
CA ALA A 136 -3.26 11.11 -3.98
C ALA A 136 -2.52 12.20 -3.20
N LEU A 137 -1.67 11.84 -2.23
CA LEU A 137 -0.82 12.82 -1.52
C LEU A 137 0.07 13.57 -2.51
N ALA A 138 0.52 12.89 -3.56
CA ALA A 138 1.31 13.48 -4.64
C ALA A 138 0.55 14.52 -5.46
N SER A 139 -0.77 14.49 -5.53
CA SER A 139 -1.58 15.54 -6.15
C SER A 139 -1.74 16.77 -5.25
N LEU A 140 -1.68 16.57 -3.92
CA LEU A 140 -1.75 17.65 -2.92
C LEU A 140 -0.40 18.33 -2.70
N TRP A 141 0.71 17.59 -2.91
CA TRP A 141 2.07 18.11 -2.78
C TRP A 141 3.03 17.46 -3.79
N PRO A 142 2.96 17.86 -5.07
CA PRO A 142 3.77 17.27 -6.14
C PRO A 142 5.29 17.40 -5.94
N GLU A 143 5.75 18.43 -5.21
CA GLU A 143 7.18 18.72 -5.00
C GLU A 143 7.82 17.84 -3.94
N GLY A 144 7.05 17.25 -3.03
CA GLY A 144 7.56 16.50 -1.89
C GLY A 144 7.19 15.02 -1.87
N VAL A 145 6.36 14.53 -2.81
CA VAL A 145 5.83 13.17 -2.77
C VAL A 145 6.26 12.35 -3.99
N PHE A 146 6.89 11.21 -3.75
CA PHE A 146 7.00 10.13 -4.72
C PHE A 146 5.77 9.24 -4.62
N HIS A 147 4.99 9.13 -5.68
CA HIS A 147 3.82 8.27 -5.72
C HIS A 147 4.13 6.96 -6.45
N VAL A 148 3.84 5.84 -5.82
CA VAL A 148 4.09 4.50 -6.35
C VAL A 148 2.77 3.80 -6.59
N ALA A 149 2.36 3.66 -7.85
CA ALA A 149 1.20 2.88 -8.26
C ALA A 149 1.60 1.57 -8.94
N THR A 150 0.79 0.53 -8.81
CA THR A 150 1.06 -0.77 -9.43
C THR A 150 -0.15 -1.35 -10.15
N THR A 151 0.10 -2.09 -11.22
CA THR A 151 -0.94 -2.87 -11.90
C THR A 151 -1.30 -4.18 -11.18
N ALA A 152 -0.54 -4.54 -10.15
CA ALA A 152 -0.67 -5.85 -9.49
C ALA A 152 -2.00 -6.06 -8.76
N LYS A 153 -2.66 -4.98 -8.32
CA LYS A 153 -3.94 -5.05 -7.59
C LYS A 153 -5.14 -4.64 -8.45
N THR A 154 -4.87 -3.92 -9.52
CA THR A 154 -5.90 -3.35 -10.42
C THR A 154 -6.08 -4.15 -11.71
N LEU A 155 -5.03 -4.83 -12.17
CA LEU A 155 -5.03 -5.65 -13.38
C LEU A 155 -4.59 -7.08 -13.11
N SER A 156 -3.26 -7.28 -12.96
CA SER A 156 -2.71 -8.61 -12.67
C SER A 156 -1.34 -8.48 -12.02
N PRO A 157 -1.05 -9.25 -10.96
CA PRO A 157 0.28 -9.30 -10.35
C PRO A 157 1.34 -9.86 -11.31
N GLY A 158 0.95 -10.67 -12.30
CA GLY A 158 1.85 -11.24 -13.30
C GLY A 158 2.44 -10.23 -14.28
N LEU A 159 1.83 -9.06 -14.46
CA LEU A 159 2.35 -8.01 -15.34
C LEU A 159 3.66 -7.41 -14.82
N ARG A 160 3.89 -7.40 -13.52
CA ARG A 160 5.09 -6.82 -12.89
C ARG A 160 5.39 -5.39 -13.37
N VAL A 161 4.36 -4.56 -13.52
CA VAL A 161 4.48 -3.15 -13.91
C VAL A 161 4.03 -2.26 -12.77
N ALA A 162 4.85 -1.27 -12.45
CA ALA A 162 4.52 -0.17 -11.55
C ALA A 162 4.93 1.16 -12.18
N TYR A 163 4.29 2.22 -11.75
CA TYR A 163 4.57 3.59 -12.16
C TYR A 163 4.98 4.40 -10.93
N VAL A 164 6.05 5.15 -11.04
CA VAL A 164 6.48 6.11 -10.02
C VAL A 164 6.35 7.50 -10.59
N ALA A 165 5.48 8.33 -9.99
CA ALA A 165 5.47 9.75 -10.28
C ALA A 165 6.43 10.43 -9.27
N ALA A 166 7.56 10.91 -9.76
CA ALA A 166 8.57 11.60 -8.97
C ALA A 166 8.25 13.10 -8.81
N PRO A 167 8.74 13.75 -7.75
CA PRO A 167 8.75 15.22 -7.69
C PRO A 167 9.47 15.85 -8.91
N PRO A 168 9.11 17.08 -9.29
CA PRO A 168 9.79 17.79 -10.38
C PRO A 168 11.31 17.76 -10.22
N GLY A 169 12.03 17.45 -11.30
CA GLY A 169 13.51 17.39 -11.32
C GLY A 169 14.13 16.17 -10.61
N ARG A 170 13.32 15.25 -10.01
CA ARG A 170 13.87 14.10 -9.26
C ARG A 170 13.72 12.75 -9.97
N ALA A 171 13.07 12.72 -11.14
CA ALA A 171 12.81 11.48 -11.88
C ALA A 171 14.10 10.81 -12.38
N GLU A 172 15.06 11.60 -12.90
CA GLU A 172 16.29 11.07 -13.47
C GLU A 172 17.17 10.38 -12.40
N GLY A 173 17.35 11.02 -11.24
CA GLY A 173 18.11 10.44 -10.13
C GLY A 173 17.46 9.13 -9.63
N PHE A 174 16.14 9.09 -9.51
CA PHE A 174 15.41 7.88 -9.18
C PHE A 174 15.53 6.80 -10.27
N ALA A 175 15.39 7.17 -11.55
CA ALA A 175 15.54 6.24 -12.67
C ALA A 175 16.93 5.59 -12.70
N SER A 176 17.99 6.36 -12.39
CA SER A 176 19.34 5.85 -12.27
C SER A 176 19.50 4.81 -11.14
N ALA A 177 18.94 5.09 -9.96
CA ALA A 177 18.94 4.13 -8.84
C ALA A 177 18.14 2.86 -9.18
N LEU A 178 16.97 3.01 -9.83
CA LEU A 178 16.17 1.89 -10.28
C LEU A 178 16.91 1.03 -11.31
N HIS A 179 17.62 1.67 -12.25
CA HIS A 179 18.43 0.97 -13.26
C HIS A 179 19.53 0.13 -12.61
N ALA A 180 20.20 0.64 -11.60
CA ALA A 180 21.24 -0.09 -10.88
C ALA A 180 20.71 -1.37 -10.18
N ILE A 181 19.43 -1.39 -9.79
CA ILE A 181 18.79 -2.54 -9.10
C ILE A 181 18.19 -3.53 -10.08
N ALA A 182 17.51 -3.05 -11.12
CA ALA A 182 16.63 -3.88 -11.97
C ALA A 182 16.81 -3.64 -13.47
N GLN A 183 17.80 -2.82 -13.89
CA GLN A 183 18.04 -2.38 -15.25
C GLN A 183 16.79 -1.73 -15.89
N MET A 184 15.76 -2.52 -16.24
CA MET A 184 14.53 -2.03 -16.88
C MET A 184 13.33 -2.85 -16.44
N PRO A 185 12.11 -2.31 -16.54
CA PRO A 185 10.90 -3.12 -16.42
C PRO A 185 10.82 -4.11 -17.58
N PRO A 186 10.10 -5.26 -17.42
CA PRO A 186 9.92 -6.22 -18.51
C PRO A 186 9.26 -5.55 -19.73
N PRO A 187 9.97 -5.37 -20.87
CA PRO A 187 9.45 -4.55 -21.99
C PRO A 187 8.14 -5.09 -22.56
N LEU A 188 8.03 -6.42 -22.66
CA LEU A 188 6.81 -7.07 -23.16
C LEU A 188 5.61 -6.75 -22.26
N MET A 189 5.77 -6.84 -20.94
CA MET A 189 4.67 -6.57 -20.00
C MET A 189 4.31 -5.08 -19.97
N ALA A 190 5.28 -4.19 -20.13
CA ALA A 190 5.04 -2.77 -20.29
C ALA A 190 4.25 -2.47 -21.58
N ALA A 191 4.60 -3.12 -22.69
CA ALA A 191 3.87 -3.00 -23.95
C ALA A 191 2.44 -3.53 -23.85
N VAL A 192 2.24 -4.72 -23.25
CA VAL A 192 0.91 -5.31 -22.98
C VAL A 192 0.07 -4.37 -22.13
N THR A 193 0.63 -3.86 -21.02
CA THR A 193 -0.08 -2.93 -20.15
C THR A 193 -0.48 -1.65 -20.88
N THR A 194 0.41 -1.11 -21.71
CA THR A 194 0.16 0.08 -22.51
C THR A 194 -0.98 -0.15 -23.54
N SER A 195 -0.95 -1.29 -24.23
CA SER A 195 -2.04 -1.69 -25.15
C SER A 195 -3.37 -1.81 -24.41
N TRP A 196 -3.40 -2.52 -23.28
CA TRP A 196 -4.61 -2.68 -22.47
C TRP A 196 -5.20 -1.34 -21.99
N ILE A 197 -4.34 -0.39 -21.62
CA ILE A 197 -4.79 0.96 -21.23
C ILE A 197 -5.38 1.70 -22.42
N ARG A 198 -4.70 1.68 -23.58
CA ARG A 198 -5.14 2.40 -24.78
C ARG A 198 -6.42 1.84 -25.37
N GLU A 199 -6.59 0.52 -25.36
CA GLU A 199 -7.72 -0.20 -25.93
C GLU A 199 -8.91 -0.34 -24.96
N GLY A 200 -8.81 0.21 -23.75
CA GLY A 200 -9.86 0.14 -22.74
C GLY A 200 -9.98 -1.24 -22.05
N VAL A 201 -9.10 -2.19 -22.37
CA VAL A 201 -9.07 -3.51 -21.69
C VAL A 201 -8.79 -3.34 -20.20
N ALA A 202 -7.81 -2.49 -19.84
CA ALA A 202 -7.47 -2.22 -18.46
C ALA A 202 -8.67 -1.71 -17.65
N ALA A 203 -9.48 -0.80 -18.20
CA ALA A 203 -10.69 -0.30 -17.55
C ALA A 203 -11.71 -1.40 -17.30
N ARG A 204 -11.94 -2.29 -18.28
CA ARG A 204 -12.86 -3.44 -18.12
C ARG A 204 -12.36 -4.43 -17.06
N VAL A 205 -11.05 -4.73 -17.05
CA VAL A 205 -10.45 -5.60 -16.03
C VAL A 205 -10.59 -4.99 -14.63
N LEU A 206 -10.30 -3.70 -14.47
CA LEU A 206 -10.46 -3.01 -13.20
C LEU A 206 -11.92 -3.02 -12.71
N ALA A 207 -12.88 -2.82 -13.61
CA ALA A 207 -14.31 -2.92 -13.27
C ALA A 207 -14.66 -4.32 -12.72
N GLY A 208 -14.19 -5.38 -13.39
CA GLY A 208 -14.39 -6.75 -12.92
C GLY A 208 -13.67 -7.05 -11.59
N VAL A 209 -12.48 -6.49 -11.36
CA VAL A 209 -11.77 -6.61 -10.07
C VAL A 209 -12.56 -5.94 -8.95
N ARG A 210 -13.13 -4.75 -9.18
CA ARG A 210 -13.98 -4.05 -8.20
C ARG A 210 -15.24 -4.83 -7.87
N GLU A 211 -15.95 -5.30 -8.89
CA GLU A 211 -17.17 -6.13 -8.72
C GLU A 211 -16.86 -7.38 -7.88
N GLU A 212 -15.77 -8.09 -8.20
CA GLU A 212 -15.34 -9.26 -7.46
C GLU A 212 -14.93 -8.92 -6.02
N ALA A 213 -14.22 -7.81 -5.81
CA ALA A 213 -13.82 -7.34 -4.48
C ALA A 213 -15.05 -7.05 -3.61
N ILE A 214 -16.04 -6.32 -4.14
CA ILE A 214 -17.29 -6.00 -3.45
C ILE A 214 -18.04 -7.29 -3.07
N ALA A 215 -18.19 -8.22 -4.00
CA ALA A 215 -18.88 -9.48 -3.75
C ALA A 215 -18.15 -10.32 -2.68
N ARG A 216 -16.82 -10.35 -2.68
CA ARG A 216 -16.02 -11.05 -1.65
C ARG A 216 -16.06 -10.35 -0.30
N ARG A 217 -16.02 -9.02 -0.30
CA ARG A 217 -16.14 -8.23 0.95
C ARG A 217 -17.50 -8.46 1.62
N ALA A 218 -18.57 -8.56 0.84
CA ALA A 218 -19.90 -8.86 1.36
C ALA A 218 -19.96 -10.21 2.11
N LEU A 219 -19.21 -11.22 1.66
CA LEU A 219 -19.11 -12.50 2.36
C LEU A 219 -18.45 -12.43 3.74
N ALA A 220 -17.66 -11.39 3.99
CA ALA A 220 -16.96 -11.21 5.27
C ALA A 220 -17.80 -10.43 6.30
N VAL A 221 -18.86 -9.73 5.91
CA VAL A 221 -19.62 -8.83 6.79
C VAL A 221 -20.26 -9.59 7.96
N GLU A 222 -20.98 -10.65 7.67
CA GLU A 222 -21.72 -11.42 8.70
C GLU A 222 -20.75 -12.26 9.55
N PRO A 223 -19.77 -13.01 9.00
CA PRO A 223 -18.85 -13.78 9.83
C PRO A 223 -17.88 -12.92 10.66
N LEU A 224 -17.51 -11.74 10.19
CA LEU A 224 -16.50 -10.88 10.79
C LEU A 224 -17.01 -9.42 10.94
N PRO A 225 -18.01 -9.17 11.81
CA PRO A 225 -18.68 -7.87 11.88
C PRO A 225 -17.77 -6.72 12.34
N THR A 226 -16.68 -7.02 13.04
CA THR A 226 -15.71 -6.04 13.53
C THR A 226 -14.51 -5.84 12.57
N ALA A 227 -14.50 -6.54 11.43
CA ALA A 227 -13.41 -6.43 10.48
C ALA A 227 -13.45 -5.10 9.72
N ILE A 228 -12.33 -4.39 9.74
CA ILE A 228 -12.12 -3.13 9.02
C ILE A 228 -11.83 -3.42 7.54
N GLY A 229 -12.39 -2.60 6.65
CA GLY A 229 -12.15 -2.66 5.21
C GLY A 229 -13.29 -2.07 4.40
N GLY A 230 -12.97 -1.25 3.41
CA GLY A 230 -13.93 -0.69 2.45
C GLY A 230 -14.56 -1.74 1.54
N ALA A 231 -15.57 -1.36 0.77
CA ALA A 231 -16.32 -2.25 -0.10
C ALA A 231 -15.43 -2.91 -1.15
N GLU A 232 -14.52 -2.18 -1.77
CA GLU A 232 -13.62 -2.64 -2.84
C GLU A 232 -12.27 -3.14 -2.29
N SER A 233 -12.11 -3.26 -0.97
CA SER A 233 -10.86 -3.75 -0.38
C SER A 233 -10.61 -5.22 -0.70
N LEU A 234 -9.38 -5.55 -1.08
CA LEU A 234 -8.94 -6.93 -1.35
C LEU A 234 -8.55 -7.70 -0.08
N HIS A 235 -8.58 -7.05 1.05
CA HIS A 235 -8.33 -7.64 2.36
C HIS A 235 -9.14 -6.92 3.42
N VAL A 236 -9.30 -7.57 4.56
CA VAL A 236 -9.87 -6.97 5.77
C VAL A 236 -8.92 -7.19 6.94
N TRP A 237 -9.00 -6.30 7.92
CA TRP A 237 -8.26 -6.36 9.15
C TRP A 237 -9.17 -6.62 10.33
N LEU A 238 -8.81 -7.58 11.14
CA LEU A 238 -9.50 -7.90 12.39
C LEU A 238 -8.62 -7.49 13.57
N PRO A 239 -8.85 -6.30 14.17
CA PRO A 239 -8.02 -5.80 15.26
C PRO A 239 -8.16 -6.68 16.51
N GLY A 240 -7.07 -6.83 17.25
CA GLY A 240 -7.02 -7.58 18.51
C GLY A 240 -7.03 -9.11 18.35
N ALA A 241 -7.37 -9.64 17.17
CA ALA A 241 -7.41 -11.08 16.95
C ALA A 241 -6.01 -11.67 16.84
N LYS A 242 -5.86 -12.91 17.33
CA LYS A 242 -4.61 -13.68 17.25
C LYS A 242 -4.80 -14.92 16.38
N ILE A 243 -3.69 -15.40 15.78
CA ILE A 243 -3.67 -16.68 15.08
C ILE A 243 -3.58 -17.78 16.13
N ASP A 244 -4.58 -18.65 16.16
CA ASP A 244 -4.52 -19.91 16.91
C ASP A 244 -3.86 -21.01 16.04
N ALA A 245 -3.16 -21.95 16.69
CA ALA A 245 -2.63 -23.15 16.04
C ALA A 245 -3.74 -23.94 15.30
N ALA A 246 -4.92 -24.01 15.88
CA ALA A 246 -6.10 -24.63 15.28
C ALA A 246 -6.51 -24.02 13.91
N ALA A 247 -6.19 -22.76 13.65
CA ALA A 247 -6.44 -22.14 12.34
C ALA A 247 -5.59 -22.79 11.24
N LYS A 248 -4.31 -23.08 11.52
CA LYS A 248 -3.41 -23.77 10.57
C LYS A 248 -3.85 -25.20 10.34
N GLU A 249 -4.27 -25.92 11.37
CA GLU A 249 -4.78 -27.30 11.27
C GLU A 249 -6.03 -27.38 10.40
N ARG A 250 -6.86 -26.33 10.39
CA ARG A 250 -8.03 -26.20 9.50
C ARG A 250 -7.69 -25.66 8.10
N GLY A 251 -6.41 -25.55 7.75
CA GLY A 251 -5.97 -25.10 6.43
C GLY A 251 -6.18 -23.59 6.17
N LEU A 252 -6.34 -22.77 7.22
CA LEU A 252 -6.46 -21.32 7.09
C LEU A 252 -5.09 -20.66 7.09
N ALA A 253 -4.70 -20.11 5.94
CA ALA A 253 -3.47 -19.33 5.78
C ALA A 253 -3.73 -17.87 6.15
N LEU A 254 -3.56 -17.53 7.43
CA LEU A 254 -3.75 -16.19 7.98
C LEU A 254 -2.39 -15.52 8.22
N VAL A 255 -2.37 -14.20 8.20
CA VAL A 255 -1.17 -13.39 8.49
C VAL A 255 -1.48 -12.49 9.69
N GLY A 256 -0.76 -12.71 10.78
CA GLY A 256 -0.90 -11.94 12.00
C GLY A 256 -0.17 -10.60 11.96
N ALA A 257 -0.47 -9.77 12.95
CA ALA A 257 0.11 -8.44 13.12
C ALA A 257 1.64 -8.45 13.15
N GLU A 258 2.26 -9.50 13.66
CA GLU A 258 3.71 -9.65 13.78
C GLU A 258 4.46 -9.48 12.45
N ALA A 259 3.84 -9.88 11.34
CA ALA A 259 4.43 -9.73 10.01
C ALA A 259 4.49 -8.26 9.54
N PHE A 260 3.69 -7.39 10.13
CA PHE A 260 3.50 -6.00 9.69
C PHE A 260 4.05 -4.97 10.69
N ARG A 261 4.37 -5.39 11.92
CA ARG A 261 4.80 -4.44 12.96
C ARG A 261 6.13 -3.78 12.61
N ALA A 262 6.15 -2.46 12.66
CA ALA A 262 7.41 -1.73 12.71
C ALA A 262 8.16 -2.07 14.02
N PRO A 263 9.50 -1.96 14.06
CA PRO A 263 10.28 -2.23 15.26
C PRO A 263 9.77 -1.43 16.48
N GLY A 264 9.63 -2.09 17.63
CA GLY A 264 9.15 -1.47 18.87
C GLY A 264 7.64 -1.25 18.98
N VAL A 265 6.88 -1.56 17.92
CA VAL A 265 5.43 -1.46 17.94
C VAL A 265 4.80 -2.71 18.57
N SER A 266 3.77 -2.51 19.38
CA SER A 266 2.91 -3.55 19.95
C SER A 266 1.52 -3.51 19.27
N GLY A 267 0.72 -4.51 19.54
CA GLY A 267 -0.65 -4.63 19.03
C GLY A 267 -0.87 -5.95 18.30
N GLU A 268 -2.11 -6.42 18.30
CA GLU A 268 -2.51 -7.67 17.69
C GLU A 268 -3.56 -7.42 16.60
N GLY A 269 -3.67 -8.36 15.68
CA GLY A 269 -4.67 -8.33 14.62
C GLY A 269 -4.38 -9.37 13.55
N LEU A 270 -5.38 -9.64 12.72
CA LEU A 270 -5.28 -10.58 11.62
C LEU A 270 -5.62 -9.89 10.29
N ARG A 271 -4.75 -10.03 9.32
CA ARG A 271 -5.04 -9.66 7.94
C ARG A 271 -5.62 -10.87 7.21
N ILE A 272 -6.84 -10.71 6.69
CA ILE A 272 -7.53 -11.74 5.93
C ILE A 272 -7.60 -11.31 4.47
N SER A 273 -6.92 -12.04 3.58
CA SER A 273 -6.95 -11.80 2.14
C SER A 273 -8.24 -12.36 1.54
N LEU A 274 -9.08 -11.51 1.00
CA LEU A 274 -10.32 -11.91 0.33
C LEU A 274 -10.06 -12.50 -1.07
N GLY A 275 -8.91 -12.19 -1.66
CA GLY A 275 -8.50 -12.67 -2.98
C GLY A 275 -7.75 -14.00 -2.98
N ALA A 276 -7.41 -14.57 -1.83
CA ALA A 276 -6.57 -15.78 -1.76
C ALA A 276 -7.29 -17.04 -2.25
N ALA A 277 -8.58 -17.18 -1.96
CA ALA A 277 -9.37 -18.33 -2.41
C ALA A 277 -9.80 -18.17 -3.88
N ALA A 278 -9.62 -19.21 -4.70
CA ALA A 278 -10.00 -19.19 -6.11
C ALA A 278 -11.50 -18.99 -6.34
N LYS A 279 -12.34 -19.53 -5.46
CA LYS A 279 -13.80 -19.46 -5.57
C LYS A 279 -14.43 -18.76 -4.37
N ARG A 280 -15.48 -17.96 -4.58
CA ARG A 280 -16.29 -17.32 -3.52
C ARG A 280 -16.79 -18.32 -2.48
N GLN A 281 -17.24 -19.50 -2.91
CA GLN A 281 -17.72 -20.55 -2.02
C GLN A 281 -16.61 -21.06 -1.06
N THR A 282 -15.38 -21.19 -1.55
CA THR A 282 -14.23 -21.57 -0.71
C THR A 282 -13.92 -20.47 0.31
N LEU A 283 -13.98 -19.20 -0.12
CA LEU A 283 -13.81 -18.07 0.78
C LEU A 283 -14.90 -18.05 1.86
N ALA A 284 -16.17 -18.21 1.49
CA ALA A 284 -17.28 -18.22 2.44
C ALA A 284 -17.10 -19.30 3.52
N ARG A 285 -16.74 -20.52 3.12
CA ARG A 285 -16.44 -21.61 4.09
C ARG A 285 -15.27 -21.28 5.01
N ALA A 286 -14.20 -20.68 4.47
CA ALA A 286 -13.04 -20.27 5.26
C ALA A 286 -13.39 -19.18 6.29
N LEU A 287 -14.21 -18.20 5.90
CA LEU A 287 -14.69 -17.15 6.80
C LEU A 287 -15.58 -17.67 7.92
N GLN A 288 -16.48 -18.61 7.63
CA GLN A 288 -17.31 -19.28 8.65
C GLN A 288 -16.45 -20.13 9.61
N ALA A 289 -15.46 -20.87 9.08
CA ALA A 289 -14.52 -21.59 9.94
C ALA A 289 -13.71 -20.65 10.82
N LEU A 290 -13.27 -19.51 10.29
CA LEU A 290 -12.54 -18.49 11.07
C LEU A 290 -13.42 -17.92 12.20
N ARG A 291 -14.70 -17.61 11.92
CA ARG A 291 -15.64 -17.13 12.93
C ARG A 291 -15.67 -18.02 14.17
N THR A 292 -15.66 -19.35 14.00
CA THR A 292 -15.71 -20.30 15.13
C THR A 292 -14.41 -20.35 15.93
N LEU A 293 -13.29 -19.82 15.38
CA LEU A 293 -11.99 -19.80 16.04
C LEU A 293 -11.70 -18.49 16.78
N ILE A 294 -12.35 -17.40 16.35
CA ILE A 294 -12.13 -16.05 16.92
C ILE A 294 -13.30 -15.59 17.80
N SER A 295 -14.35 -16.39 17.95
CA SER A 295 -15.43 -16.11 18.92
C SER A 295 -14.86 -16.24 20.34
N PRO A 296 -15.18 -15.29 21.25
CA PRO A 296 -14.69 -15.26 22.60
C PRO A 296 -15.12 -16.48 23.42
#